data_29c864b6ea17c2305b3b9b4397f3990b
#
_entry.id   29c864b6ea17c2305b3b9b4397f3990b
#
_cell.length_a   1.000
_cell.length_b   1.000
_cell.length_c   1.000
_cell.angle_alpha   90.00
_cell.angle_beta   90.00
_cell.angle_gamma   90.00
#
_symmetry.space_group_name_H-M   'P 1'
#
loop_
_entity.id
_entity.type
_entity.pdbx_description
1 polymer ?
#
loop_
_entity_poly.entity_id
_entity_poly.type
_entity_poly.pdbx_seq_one_letter_code
_entity_poly.pdbx_strand_id
1 'polypeptide(L)'
;MNKHKRYNVGILIGGVHTYFPKEHISGIATAAKELDINVCFFLGTQTQDFFEDMLGGTHKDSFDYQFNTIHDYSLMGGLDGLIINYGTLGLQLKNETAEKFARKFNSIPTVCLTEIVHAHNCHSLICDNRQGIQLVMEHLTQEHNCQKILFVAGPAQNTDANERKNTYLEMMAKYHLPVNPKMIAQGDYSEFVDKQIEKLLDDNPDAQAIVFANDEMAFAGYRVCEKRGLKVGKDILITGFDDCERASGMEPPLTTIQQDGVLMGRMAVYDLVDKLDGKNVLSRRVPVSLCVRESCGCQEQLPEIQNTPVSLTEQIHKLNRTITNMKLELISFQRRSWFISSLARSLNDCMEDEYAFLLEAMEN
;
A
#
# COMPACT_ATOMS: atom_id res chain seq x y z
N MET A 1 -43.07 10.14 -0.71
CA MET A 1 -41.78 9.40 -0.46
C MET A 1 -40.80 9.82 -1.56
N ASN A 2 -39.83 10.67 -1.27
CA ASN A 2 -38.77 10.94 -2.22
C ASN A 2 -38.03 9.63 -2.46
N LYS A 3 -38.03 9.13 -3.69
CA LYS A 3 -37.15 8.01 -4.07
C LYS A 3 -35.71 8.44 -3.78
N HIS A 4 -35.06 7.85 -2.83
CA HIS A 4 -33.65 8.04 -2.59
C HIS A 4 -32.94 7.73 -3.92
N LYS A 5 -32.25 8.71 -4.51
CA LYS A 5 -31.49 8.50 -5.73
C LYS A 5 -30.34 7.54 -5.39
N ARG A 6 -30.31 6.38 -6.02
CA ARG A 6 -29.21 5.45 -5.90
C ARG A 6 -28.07 5.90 -6.79
N TYR A 7 -26.97 6.34 -6.22
CA TYR A 7 -25.81 6.83 -6.97
C TYR A 7 -25.04 5.68 -7.64
N ASN A 8 -24.48 5.96 -8.82
CA ASN A 8 -23.54 5.08 -9.52
C ASN A 8 -22.13 5.65 -9.39
N VAL A 9 -21.25 4.95 -8.71
CA VAL A 9 -19.88 5.39 -8.41
C VAL A 9 -18.86 4.52 -9.13
N GLY A 10 -17.97 5.15 -9.88
CA GLY A 10 -16.82 4.49 -10.51
C GLY A 10 -15.62 4.46 -9.59
N ILE A 11 -14.90 3.34 -9.58
CA ILE A 11 -13.67 3.14 -8.79
C ILE A 11 -12.52 2.82 -9.74
N LEU A 12 -11.58 3.74 -9.89
CA LEU A 12 -10.37 3.54 -10.68
C LEU A 12 -9.25 3.07 -9.75
N ILE A 13 -8.79 1.84 -9.91
CA ILE A 13 -7.83 1.19 -9.03
C ILE A 13 -6.98 0.17 -9.78
N GLY A 14 -5.71 0.05 -9.42
CA GLY A 14 -4.78 -0.95 -9.93
C GLY A 14 -4.33 -1.95 -8.85
N GLY A 15 -3.51 -2.94 -9.24
CA GLY A 15 -2.82 -3.81 -8.29
C GLY A 15 -3.71 -4.60 -7.33
N VAL A 16 -4.93 -4.95 -7.73
CA VAL A 16 -5.97 -5.55 -6.86
C VAL A 16 -5.61 -6.90 -6.25
N HIS A 17 -4.51 -7.50 -6.68
CA HIS A 17 -3.97 -8.74 -6.13
C HIS A 17 -3.09 -8.52 -4.88
N THR A 18 -2.67 -7.28 -4.61
CA THR A 18 -1.85 -6.93 -3.45
C THR A 18 -2.69 -6.54 -2.24
N TYR A 19 -2.06 -6.43 -1.06
CA TYR A 19 -2.75 -6.20 0.22
C TYR A 19 -3.47 -4.84 0.26
N PHE A 20 -2.76 -3.77 -0.02
CA PHE A 20 -3.24 -2.39 0.15
C PHE A 20 -4.51 -2.05 -0.66
N PRO A 21 -4.61 -2.35 -1.99
CA PRO A 21 -5.85 -2.15 -2.73
C PRO A 21 -7.03 -2.97 -2.20
N LYS A 22 -6.79 -4.18 -1.68
CA LYS A 22 -7.85 -5.04 -1.13
C LYS A 22 -8.54 -4.41 0.07
N GLU A 23 -7.79 -3.76 0.95
CA GLU A 23 -8.35 -3.04 2.09
C GLU A 23 -9.25 -1.88 1.64
N HIS A 24 -8.78 -1.05 0.70
CA HIS A 24 -9.58 0.02 0.13
C HIS A 24 -10.87 -0.52 -0.49
N ILE A 25 -10.79 -1.58 -1.29
CA ILE A 25 -11.96 -2.23 -1.90
C ILE A 25 -12.93 -2.71 -0.83
N SER A 26 -12.44 -3.33 0.25
CA SER A 26 -13.26 -3.81 1.36
C SER A 26 -14.01 -2.66 2.03
N GLY A 27 -13.33 -1.56 2.31
CA GLY A 27 -13.91 -0.35 2.87
C GLY A 27 -14.97 0.27 1.97
N ILE A 28 -14.65 0.43 0.68
CA ILE A 28 -15.55 0.97 -0.34
C ILE A 28 -16.81 0.09 -0.45
N ALA A 29 -16.65 -1.23 -0.59
CA ALA A 29 -17.78 -2.15 -0.73
C ALA A 29 -18.71 -2.13 0.50
N THR A 30 -18.12 -2.04 1.70
CA THR A 30 -18.88 -1.96 2.94
C THR A 30 -19.73 -0.69 3.01
N ALA A 31 -19.10 0.47 2.76
CA ALA A 31 -19.81 1.76 2.78
C ALA A 31 -20.85 1.86 1.65
N ALA A 32 -20.55 1.32 0.47
CA ALA A 32 -21.47 1.28 -0.64
C ALA A 32 -22.76 0.51 -0.30
N LYS A 33 -22.60 -0.62 0.41
CA LYS A 33 -23.75 -1.42 0.90
C LYS A 33 -24.55 -0.66 1.94
N GLU A 34 -23.90 0.03 2.87
CA GLU A 34 -24.54 0.80 3.93
C GLU A 34 -25.36 1.98 3.37
N LEU A 35 -24.86 2.64 2.32
CA LEU A 35 -25.47 3.81 1.69
C LEU A 35 -26.39 3.48 0.50
N ASP A 36 -26.58 2.20 0.20
CA ASP A 36 -27.36 1.71 -0.96
C ASP A 36 -26.94 2.37 -2.29
N ILE A 37 -25.64 2.38 -2.59
CA ILE A 37 -25.09 2.88 -3.85
C ILE A 37 -24.56 1.75 -4.73
N ASN A 38 -24.51 1.98 -6.04
CA ASN A 38 -23.88 1.07 -6.98
C ASN A 38 -22.39 1.45 -7.14
N VAL A 39 -21.51 0.46 -7.14
CA VAL A 39 -20.09 0.64 -7.42
C VAL A 39 -19.66 -0.16 -8.65
N CYS A 40 -18.88 0.47 -9.52
CA CYS A 40 -18.31 -0.14 -10.70
C CYS A 40 -16.78 0.00 -10.63
N PHE A 41 -16.05 -1.12 -10.61
CA PHE A 41 -14.59 -1.12 -10.55
C PHE A 41 -14.00 -1.13 -11.96
N PHE A 42 -13.14 -0.16 -12.25
CA PHE A 42 -12.32 -0.05 -13.44
C PHE A 42 -10.90 -0.47 -13.06
N LEU A 43 -10.61 -1.74 -13.26
CA LEU A 43 -9.36 -2.37 -12.83
C LEU A 43 -8.27 -2.15 -13.86
N GLY A 44 -7.39 -1.19 -13.61
CA GLY A 44 -6.23 -0.91 -14.45
C GLY A 44 -4.92 -1.48 -13.87
N THR A 45 -3.83 -1.08 -14.49
CA THR A 45 -2.46 -1.31 -14.02
C THR A 45 -1.78 0.01 -13.71
N GLN A 46 -0.51 -0.04 -13.33
CA GLN A 46 0.31 1.15 -13.20
C GLN A 46 0.46 1.86 -14.55
N THR A 47 0.59 3.19 -14.54
CA THR A 47 0.75 3.97 -15.77
C THR A 47 2.10 3.72 -16.44
N GLN A 48 2.21 4.03 -17.72
CA GLN A 48 3.46 3.94 -18.47
C GLN A 48 4.57 4.79 -17.84
N ASP A 49 4.24 6.00 -17.39
CA ASP A 49 5.20 6.90 -16.72
C ASP A 49 5.81 6.25 -15.47
N PHE A 50 5.04 5.43 -14.75
CA PHE A 50 5.54 4.66 -13.61
C PHE A 50 6.62 3.66 -14.03
N PHE A 51 6.38 2.89 -15.07
CA PHE A 51 7.34 1.91 -15.57
C PHE A 51 8.60 2.55 -16.11
N GLU A 52 8.48 3.68 -16.84
CA GLU A 52 9.62 4.42 -17.37
C GLU A 52 10.49 5.01 -16.24
N ASP A 53 9.88 5.57 -15.20
CA ASP A 53 10.58 6.19 -14.09
C ASP A 53 11.22 5.17 -13.13
N MET A 54 10.54 4.06 -12.84
CA MET A 54 11.00 3.05 -11.88
C MET A 54 12.02 2.06 -12.49
N LEU A 55 11.84 1.69 -13.75
CA LEU A 55 12.61 0.62 -14.38
C LEU A 55 13.67 1.15 -15.36
N GLY A 56 13.92 2.46 -15.36
CA GLY A 56 14.96 3.07 -16.20
C GLY A 56 14.72 2.93 -17.70
N GLY A 57 13.45 2.90 -18.12
CA GLY A 57 13.07 2.86 -19.53
C GLY A 57 13.33 1.53 -20.25
N THR A 58 13.61 0.45 -19.50
CA THR A 58 13.87 -0.89 -20.07
C THR A 58 12.60 -1.61 -20.57
N HIS A 59 11.42 -1.09 -20.25
CA HIS A 59 10.13 -1.67 -20.63
C HIS A 59 9.38 -0.86 -21.70
N LYS A 60 10.11 -0.20 -22.62
CA LYS A 60 9.48 0.53 -23.74
C LYS A 60 8.58 -0.34 -24.62
N ASP A 61 8.79 -1.65 -24.60
CA ASP A 61 8.01 -2.64 -25.35
C ASP A 61 6.87 -3.27 -24.54
N SER A 62 6.67 -2.85 -23.27
CA SER A 62 5.51 -3.31 -22.49
C SER A 62 4.25 -2.58 -22.95
N PHE A 63 3.24 -3.34 -23.36
CA PHE A 63 1.93 -2.82 -23.75
C PHE A 63 0.93 -2.79 -22.57
N ASP A 64 1.40 -3.02 -21.34
CA ASP A 64 0.56 -3.12 -20.14
C ASP A 64 -0.25 -1.84 -19.89
N TYR A 65 0.27 -0.67 -20.30
CA TYR A 65 -0.47 0.59 -20.23
C TYR A 65 -1.80 0.58 -21.00
N GLN A 66 -1.95 -0.31 -21.99
CA GLN A 66 -3.19 -0.46 -22.76
C GLN A 66 -4.35 -0.93 -21.87
N PHE A 67 -4.08 -1.66 -20.79
CA PHE A 67 -5.10 -2.02 -19.82
C PHE A 67 -5.72 -0.80 -19.13
N ASN A 68 -5.05 0.34 -19.14
CA ASN A 68 -5.54 1.59 -18.57
C ASN A 68 -6.57 2.30 -19.45
N THR A 69 -6.79 1.84 -20.70
CA THR A 69 -7.91 2.32 -21.53
C THR A 69 -9.26 2.05 -20.86
N ILE A 70 -9.33 1.08 -19.94
CA ILE A 70 -10.53 0.82 -19.14
C ILE A 70 -10.96 2.05 -18.33
N HIS A 71 -10.03 2.91 -17.94
CA HIS A 71 -10.33 4.13 -17.19
C HIS A 71 -11.11 5.15 -18.04
N ASP A 72 -10.90 5.16 -19.34
CA ASP A 72 -11.62 6.06 -20.26
C ASP A 72 -13.10 5.64 -20.40
N TYR A 73 -13.44 4.38 -20.16
CA TYR A 73 -14.84 3.93 -20.12
C TYR A 73 -15.64 4.57 -18.98
N SER A 74 -14.98 4.98 -17.90
CA SER A 74 -15.64 5.73 -16.82
C SER A 74 -16.19 7.09 -17.27
N LEU A 75 -15.73 7.61 -18.42
CA LEU A 75 -16.18 8.86 -19.03
C LEU A 75 -17.39 8.67 -19.98
N MET A 76 -17.77 7.43 -20.32
CA MET A 76 -18.86 7.16 -21.27
C MET A 76 -20.26 7.47 -20.73
N GLY A 77 -20.36 7.98 -19.51
CA GLY A 77 -21.59 8.41 -18.86
C GLY A 77 -22.19 7.36 -17.91
N GLY A 78 -23.20 7.81 -17.14
CA GLY A 78 -23.91 6.95 -16.19
C GLY A 78 -23.31 6.90 -14.80
N LEU A 79 -22.14 7.50 -14.56
CA LEU A 79 -21.54 7.67 -13.24
C LEU A 79 -21.92 9.03 -12.66
N ASP A 80 -22.30 9.04 -11.38
CA ASP A 80 -22.56 10.25 -10.62
C ASP A 80 -21.26 10.78 -9.97
N GLY A 81 -20.31 9.90 -9.63
CA GLY A 81 -19.03 10.26 -9.02
C GLY A 81 -17.94 9.22 -9.20
N LEU A 82 -16.71 9.59 -8.87
CA LEU A 82 -15.52 8.76 -9.00
C LEU A 82 -14.70 8.71 -7.70
N ILE A 83 -14.09 7.55 -7.45
CA ILE A 83 -12.99 7.38 -6.49
C ILE A 83 -11.78 6.89 -7.28
N ILE A 84 -10.65 7.60 -7.18
CA ILE A 84 -9.42 7.28 -7.91
C ILE A 84 -8.31 6.97 -6.91
N ASN A 85 -7.77 5.75 -6.96
CA ASN A 85 -6.65 5.36 -6.11
C ASN A 85 -5.31 5.61 -6.82
N TYR A 86 -4.73 6.78 -6.59
CA TYR A 86 -3.51 7.24 -7.27
C TYR A 86 -2.29 6.37 -6.98
N GLY A 87 -2.12 5.93 -5.73
CA GLY A 87 -0.98 5.10 -5.35
C GLY A 87 -0.92 3.77 -6.07
N THR A 88 -2.09 3.16 -6.31
CA THR A 88 -2.16 1.86 -6.99
C THR A 88 -2.06 1.97 -8.51
N LEU A 89 -2.26 3.17 -9.06
CA LEU A 89 -2.11 3.47 -10.48
C LEU A 89 -0.70 4.00 -10.83
N GLY A 90 0.20 4.14 -9.84
CA GLY A 90 1.54 4.68 -10.05
C GLY A 90 1.57 6.18 -10.35
N LEU A 91 0.51 6.92 -10.02
CA LEU A 91 0.38 8.36 -10.31
C LEU A 91 1.04 9.25 -9.24
N GLN A 92 1.62 8.66 -8.19
CA GLN A 92 2.32 9.39 -7.11
C GLN A 92 3.74 9.83 -7.47
N LEU A 93 4.26 9.42 -8.63
CA LEU A 93 5.66 9.69 -8.99
C LEU A 93 5.91 11.13 -9.43
N LYS A 94 4.89 11.80 -10.00
CA LYS A 94 4.96 13.19 -10.42
C LYS A 94 3.61 13.88 -10.23
N ASN A 95 3.58 14.95 -9.45
CA ASN A 95 2.37 15.76 -9.23
C ASN A 95 1.72 16.19 -10.56
N GLU A 96 2.54 16.54 -11.55
CA GLU A 96 2.07 16.91 -12.89
C GLU A 96 1.27 15.79 -13.58
N THR A 97 1.70 14.56 -13.43
CA THR A 97 1.03 13.37 -13.99
C THR A 97 -0.29 13.13 -13.29
N ALA A 98 -0.33 13.23 -11.96
CA ALA A 98 -1.55 13.09 -11.16
C ALA A 98 -2.59 14.15 -11.53
N GLU A 99 -2.19 15.42 -11.63
CA GLU A 99 -3.08 16.51 -12.03
C GLU A 99 -3.57 16.38 -13.48
N LYS A 100 -2.69 16.00 -14.42
CA LYS A 100 -3.06 15.75 -15.81
C LYS A 100 -4.10 14.63 -15.92
N PHE A 101 -3.92 13.57 -15.13
CA PHE A 101 -4.88 12.46 -15.09
C PHE A 101 -6.21 12.92 -14.49
N ALA A 102 -6.20 13.65 -13.37
CA ALA A 102 -7.41 14.18 -12.74
C ALA A 102 -8.22 15.10 -13.65
N ARG A 103 -7.57 15.91 -14.49
CA ARG A 103 -8.23 16.84 -15.43
C ARG A 103 -9.14 16.12 -16.41
N LYS A 104 -8.91 14.85 -16.72
CA LYS A 104 -9.81 14.04 -17.55
C LYS A 104 -11.21 13.92 -16.94
N PHE A 105 -11.32 14.00 -15.62
CA PHE A 105 -12.54 13.76 -14.84
C PHE A 105 -13.15 15.02 -14.23
N ASN A 106 -12.73 16.22 -14.65
CA ASN A 106 -13.18 17.50 -14.07
C ASN A 106 -14.71 17.71 -14.05
N SER A 107 -15.44 17.04 -14.92
CA SER A 107 -16.91 17.09 -14.98
C SER A 107 -17.61 16.21 -13.97
N ILE A 108 -16.88 15.29 -13.32
CA ILE A 108 -17.43 14.29 -12.39
C ILE A 108 -16.88 14.56 -10.99
N PRO A 109 -17.74 14.68 -9.95
CA PRO A 109 -17.28 14.77 -8.57
C PRO A 109 -16.35 13.60 -8.23
N THR A 110 -15.13 13.93 -7.74
CA THR A 110 -14.07 12.93 -7.56
C THR A 110 -13.46 12.98 -6.17
N VAL A 111 -13.17 11.82 -5.62
CA VAL A 111 -12.31 11.62 -4.43
C VAL A 111 -11.03 10.96 -4.87
N CYS A 112 -9.90 11.57 -4.54
CA CYS A 112 -8.56 11.05 -4.80
C CYS A 112 -8.01 10.40 -3.53
N LEU A 113 -7.55 9.16 -3.63
CA LEU A 113 -6.88 8.46 -2.53
C LEU A 113 -5.38 8.51 -2.73
N THR A 114 -4.65 8.66 -1.62
CA THR A 114 -3.19 8.53 -1.52
C THR A 114 -2.36 9.64 -2.17
N GLU A 115 -2.98 10.64 -2.81
CA GLU A 115 -2.27 11.77 -3.39
C GLU A 115 -3.09 13.08 -3.24
N ILE A 116 -2.40 14.19 -2.98
CA ILE A 116 -3.03 15.51 -3.01
C ILE A 116 -3.11 15.96 -4.47
N VAL A 117 -4.34 16.11 -4.95
CA VAL A 117 -4.61 16.52 -6.33
C VAL A 117 -5.37 17.85 -6.34
N HIS A 118 -4.77 18.86 -6.97
CA HIS A 118 -5.37 20.17 -7.15
C HIS A 118 -6.12 20.23 -8.49
N ALA A 119 -7.32 19.66 -8.50
CA ALA A 119 -8.19 19.67 -9.69
C ALA A 119 -9.60 20.15 -9.33
N HIS A 120 -10.31 20.69 -10.36
CA HIS A 120 -11.69 21.12 -10.18
C HIS A 120 -12.56 19.93 -9.79
N ASN A 121 -13.46 20.15 -8.83
CA ASN A 121 -14.42 19.16 -8.37
C ASN A 121 -13.81 17.89 -7.75
N CYS A 122 -12.56 18.00 -7.24
CA CYS A 122 -11.79 16.94 -6.60
C CYS A 122 -11.45 17.31 -5.16
N HIS A 123 -11.38 16.33 -4.27
CA HIS A 123 -10.72 16.41 -2.96
C HIS A 123 -9.96 15.12 -2.68
N SER A 124 -9.02 15.18 -1.75
CA SER A 124 -8.08 14.09 -1.51
C SER A 124 -8.17 13.56 -0.08
N LEU A 125 -8.06 12.24 0.05
CA LEU A 125 -7.81 11.54 1.29
C LEU A 125 -6.41 10.94 1.23
N ILE A 126 -5.52 11.35 2.13
CA ILE A 126 -4.13 10.90 2.17
C ILE A 126 -3.80 10.33 3.54
N CYS A 127 -2.80 9.45 3.60
CA CYS A 127 -2.26 8.96 4.85
C CYS A 127 -1.59 10.10 5.64
N ASP A 128 -1.70 10.10 6.97
CA ASP A 128 -0.93 11.01 7.81
C ASP A 128 0.49 10.45 8.05
N ASN A 129 1.31 10.53 7.00
CA ASN A 129 2.71 10.10 7.03
C ASN A 129 3.51 10.79 8.13
N ARG A 130 3.21 12.10 8.35
CA ARG A 130 3.88 12.91 9.37
C ARG A 130 3.59 12.36 10.76
N GLN A 131 2.32 12.14 11.08
CA GLN A 131 1.92 11.55 12.36
C GLN A 131 2.59 10.18 12.55
N GLY A 132 2.61 9.34 11.52
CA GLY A 132 3.20 8.00 11.61
C GLY A 132 4.67 8.02 11.98
N ILE A 133 5.49 8.81 11.27
CA ILE A 133 6.92 8.92 11.58
C ILE A 133 7.15 9.60 12.93
N GLN A 134 6.33 10.56 13.33
CA GLN A 134 6.41 11.16 14.65
C GLN A 134 6.21 10.12 15.74
N LEU A 135 5.18 9.27 15.64
CA LEU A 135 4.89 8.20 16.61
C LEU A 135 6.07 7.22 16.73
N VAL A 136 6.63 6.77 15.61
CA VAL A 136 7.79 5.87 15.60
C VAL A 136 9.01 6.53 16.26
N MET A 137 9.33 7.75 15.87
CA MET A 137 10.50 8.45 16.38
C MET A 137 10.37 8.79 17.88
N GLU A 138 9.16 9.17 18.32
CA GLU A 138 8.87 9.36 19.75
C GLU A 138 9.04 8.08 20.53
N HIS A 139 8.52 6.97 20.04
CA HIS A 139 8.66 5.66 20.66
C HIS A 139 10.13 5.24 20.79
N LEU A 140 10.92 5.34 19.70
CA LEU A 140 12.34 4.96 19.74
C LEU A 140 13.18 5.87 20.63
N THR A 141 12.87 7.17 20.70
CA THR A 141 13.67 8.12 21.48
C THR A 141 13.26 8.16 22.96
N GLN A 142 11.97 8.07 23.27
CA GLN A 142 11.48 8.24 24.65
C GLN A 142 11.42 6.92 25.40
N GLU A 143 10.96 5.84 24.78
CA GLU A 143 10.82 4.54 25.44
C GLU A 143 12.13 3.71 25.38
N HIS A 144 12.87 3.82 24.25
CA HIS A 144 14.09 3.03 24.05
C HIS A 144 15.39 3.84 24.19
N ASN A 145 15.31 5.17 24.39
CA ASN A 145 16.46 6.07 24.53
C ASN A 145 17.45 5.97 23.35
N CYS A 146 16.98 5.67 22.13
CA CYS A 146 17.82 5.57 20.96
C CYS A 146 18.42 6.94 20.59
N GLN A 147 19.75 6.98 20.41
CA GLN A 147 20.50 8.18 20.04
C GLN A 147 20.98 8.11 18.58
N LYS A 148 21.17 6.92 18.03
CA LYS A 148 21.62 6.70 16.67
C LYS A 148 20.58 5.87 15.91
N ILE A 149 19.68 6.58 15.22
CA ILE A 149 18.56 6.03 14.48
C ILE A 149 18.83 6.22 12.98
N LEU A 150 18.82 5.16 12.21
CA LEU A 150 18.99 5.18 10.75
C LEU A 150 17.64 5.22 10.05
N PHE A 151 17.63 5.62 8.79
CA PHE A 151 16.42 5.67 7.99
C PHE A 151 16.62 5.04 6.60
N VAL A 152 15.69 4.18 6.19
CA VAL A 152 15.62 3.66 4.82
C VAL A 152 14.43 4.31 4.14
N ALA A 153 14.70 5.24 3.23
CA ALA A 153 13.70 6.01 2.50
C ALA A 153 13.06 5.19 1.38
N GLY A 154 11.83 5.55 1.00
CA GLY A 154 11.21 5.06 -0.23
C GLY A 154 11.69 5.83 -1.48
N PRO A 155 11.05 5.62 -2.66
CA PRO A 155 11.45 6.25 -3.92
C PRO A 155 11.52 7.78 -3.82
N ALA A 156 12.59 8.37 -4.36
CA ALA A 156 12.85 9.80 -4.22
C ALA A 156 11.79 10.70 -4.88
N GLN A 157 11.07 10.19 -5.87
CA GLN A 157 10.01 10.92 -6.58
C GLN A 157 8.63 10.77 -5.89
N ASN A 158 8.49 9.86 -4.91
CA ASN A 158 7.24 9.60 -4.24
C ASN A 158 6.98 10.63 -3.13
N THR A 159 5.80 11.23 -3.12
CA THR A 159 5.40 12.28 -2.16
C THR A 159 5.35 11.77 -0.73
N ASP A 160 4.77 10.58 -0.51
CA ASP A 160 4.69 9.95 0.81
C ASP A 160 6.07 9.61 1.36
N ALA A 161 6.97 9.06 0.51
CA ALA A 161 8.35 8.75 0.88
C ALA A 161 9.12 9.99 1.33
N ASN A 162 8.94 11.09 0.60
CA ASN A 162 9.58 12.37 0.92
C ASN A 162 9.02 12.96 2.23
N GLU A 163 7.71 12.88 2.46
CA GLU A 163 7.11 13.35 3.71
C GLU A 163 7.62 12.53 4.90
N ARG A 164 7.68 11.19 4.79
CA ARG A 164 8.25 10.30 5.83
C ARG A 164 9.70 10.66 6.13
N LYS A 165 10.54 10.80 5.09
CA LYS A 165 11.95 11.19 5.24
C LYS A 165 12.11 12.56 5.88
N ASN A 166 11.37 13.57 5.41
CA ASN A 166 11.46 14.92 5.96
C ASN A 166 11.03 14.96 7.42
N THR A 167 9.99 14.22 7.77
CA THR A 167 9.53 14.10 9.17
C THR A 167 10.58 13.42 10.05
N TYR A 168 11.25 12.37 9.56
CA TYR A 168 12.39 11.78 10.27
C TYR A 168 13.47 12.83 10.56
N LEU A 169 13.86 13.63 9.57
CA LEU A 169 14.87 14.69 9.75
C LEU A 169 14.42 15.76 10.76
N GLU A 170 13.14 16.15 10.72
CA GLU A 170 12.56 17.08 11.69
C GLU A 170 12.59 16.51 13.11
N MET A 171 12.30 15.21 13.27
CA MET A 171 12.30 14.55 14.57
C MET A 171 13.72 14.37 15.11
N MET A 172 14.72 14.04 14.26
CA MET A 172 16.12 14.04 14.65
C MET A 172 16.55 15.41 15.19
N ALA A 173 16.16 16.49 14.50
CA ALA A 173 16.44 17.86 14.96
C ALA A 173 15.67 18.20 16.26
N LYS A 174 14.41 17.81 16.40
CA LYS A 174 13.57 18.02 17.60
C LYS A 174 14.21 17.43 18.86
N TYR A 175 14.78 16.23 18.72
CA TYR A 175 15.44 15.52 19.83
C TYR A 175 16.94 15.79 19.92
N HIS A 176 17.47 16.76 19.15
CA HIS A 176 18.90 17.10 19.11
C HIS A 176 19.81 15.91 18.80
N LEU A 177 19.33 14.95 18.02
CA LEU A 177 20.09 13.78 17.60
C LEU A 177 20.94 14.10 16.37
N PRO A 178 22.19 13.60 16.31
CA PRO A 178 23.04 13.83 15.15
C PRO A 178 22.50 13.10 13.93
N VAL A 179 22.49 13.75 12.77
CA VAL A 179 22.13 13.14 11.50
C VAL A 179 23.13 13.55 10.42
N ASN A 180 23.52 12.64 9.56
CA ASN A 180 24.35 12.90 8.39
C ASN A 180 23.87 12.04 7.20
N PRO A 181 24.27 12.34 5.96
CA PRO A 181 23.82 11.63 4.78
C PRO A 181 24.06 10.12 4.78
N LYS A 182 25.07 9.62 5.52
CA LYS A 182 25.38 8.18 5.63
C LYS A 182 24.39 7.42 6.53
N MET A 183 23.54 8.13 7.26
CA MET A 183 22.50 7.55 8.10
C MET A 183 21.17 7.32 7.35
N ILE A 184 21.14 7.68 6.06
CA ILE A 184 19.93 7.55 5.22
C ILE A 184 20.29 6.74 3.98
N ALA A 185 19.62 5.60 3.80
CA ALA A 185 19.67 4.83 2.57
C ALA A 185 18.47 5.14 1.69
N GLN A 186 18.67 5.09 0.37
CA GLN A 186 17.59 5.22 -0.60
C GLN A 186 17.09 3.83 -0.99
N GLY A 187 15.82 3.57 -0.77
CA GLY A 187 15.10 2.38 -1.24
C GLY A 187 14.03 2.72 -2.27
N ASP A 188 13.21 1.75 -2.58
CA ASP A 188 12.24 1.77 -3.68
C ASP A 188 10.87 1.16 -3.30
N TYR A 189 10.62 0.96 -2.01
CA TYR A 189 9.46 0.26 -1.42
C TYR A 189 9.42 -1.25 -1.69
N SER A 190 10.42 -1.83 -2.37
CA SER A 190 10.53 -3.28 -2.54
C SER A 190 11.39 -3.92 -1.46
N GLU A 191 11.32 -5.24 -1.34
CA GLU A 191 12.21 -6.00 -0.44
C GLU A 191 13.58 -6.32 -1.06
N PHE A 192 13.99 -5.67 -2.18
CA PHE A 192 15.27 -5.89 -2.85
C PHE A 192 16.33 -4.83 -2.52
N VAL A 193 16.32 -4.32 -1.30
CA VAL A 193 17.20 -3.24 -0.82
C VAL A 193 18.33 -3.73 0.10
N ASP A 194 18.67 -5.03 0.08
CA ASP A 194 19.69 -5.62 0.94
C ASP A 194 21.03 -4.89 0.85
N LYS A 195 21.52 -4.59 -0.35
CA LYS A 195 22.80 -3.90 -0.55
C LYS A 195 22.84 -2.50 0.06
N GLN A 196 21.73 -1.78 -0.02
CA GLN A 196 21.59 -0.44 0.55
C GLN A 196 21.63 -0.51 2.08
N ILE A 197 20.99 -1.51 2.68
CA ILE A 197 20.97 -1.74 4.13
C ILE A 197 22.33 -2.22 4.61
N GLU A 198 22.99 -3.14 3.89
CA GLU A 198 24.35 -3.60 4.20
C GLU A 198 25.32 -2.42 4.27
N LYS A 199 25.32 -1.56 3.26
CA LYS A 199 26.14 -0.34 3.22
C LYS A 199 25.77 0.63 4.36
N LEU A 200 24.47 0.81 4.65
CA LEU A 200 24.01 1.67 5.71
C LEU A 200 24.57 1.25 7.06
N LEU A 201 24.57 -0.06 7.35
CA LEU A 201 25.11 -0.64 8.57
C LEU A 201 26.66 -0.62 8.59
N ASP A 202 27.33 -0.80 7.44
CA ASP A 202 28.79 -0.67 7.37
C ASP A 202 29.27 0.75 7.69
N ASP A 203 28.52 1.75 7.20
CA ASP A 203 28.80 3.16 7.49
C ASP A 203 28.41 3.55 8.94
N ASN A 204 27.61 2.74 9.66
CA ASN A 204 27.07 3.02 10.98
C ASN A 204 27.05 1.77 11.88
N PRO A 205 28.21 1.24 12.28
CA PRO A 205 28.31 -0.01 13.06
C PRO A 205 27.75 0.09 14.49
N ASP A 206 27.51 1.29 14.99
CA ASP A 206 26.97 1.60 16.31
C ASP A 206 25.48 2.02 16.24
N ALA A 207 24.78 1.72 15.13
CA ALA A 207 23.36 1.99 14.99
C ALA A 207 22.53 1.23 16.03
N GLN A 208 21.55 1.91 16.62
CA GLN A 208 20.65 1.34 17.61
C GLN A 208 19.29 0.97 17.00
N ALA A 209 18.83 1.72 16.00
CA ALA A 209 17.56 1.47 15.35
C ALA A 209 17.61 1.81 13.85
N ILE A 210 16.76 1.15 13.08
CA ILE A 210 16.48 1.48 11.68
C ILE A 210 14.98 1.70 11.52
N VAL A 211 14.61 2.87 11.04
CA VAL A 211 13.23 3.20 10.63
C VAL A 211 13.13 2.99 9.13
N PHE A 212 12.25 2.11 8.71
CA PHE A 212 11.97 1.86 7.31
C PHE A 212 10.72 2.64 6.88
N ALA A 213 10.79 3.21 5.67
CA ALA A 213 9.65 3.95 5.14
C ALA A 213 8.47 3.03 4.74
N ASN A 214 8.66 1.70 4.66
CA ASN A 214 7.57 0.72 4.57
C ASN A 214 8.00 -0.66 5.11
N ASP A 215 7.03 -1.56 5.25
CA ASP A 215 7.25 -2.90 5.81
C ASP A 215 8.05 -3.82 4.86
N GLU A 216 7.86 -3.72 3.54
CA GLU A 216 8.59 -4.56 2.57
C GLU A 216 10.10 -4.34 2.67
N MET A 217 10.54 -3.09 2.78
CA MET A 217 11.95 -2.80 3.02
C MET A 217 12.41 -3.22 4.41
N ALA A 218 11.54 -3.19 5.44
CA ALA A 218 11.87 -3.68 6.76
C ALA A 218 12.15 -5.19 6.75
N PHE A 219 11.45 -5.98 5.94
CA PHE A 219 11.73 -7.42 5.77
C PHE A 219 13.13 -7.68 5.19
N ALA A 220 13.60 -6.82 4.27
CA ALA A 220 15.00 -6.87 3.85
C ALA A 220 15.96 -6.55 5.02
N GLY A 221 15.58 -5.63 5.89
CA GLY A 221 16.30 -5.33 7.12
C GLY A 221 16.50 -6.56 8.01
N TYR A 222 15.45 -7.37 8.21
CA TYR A 222 15.55 -8.62 8.95
C TYR A 222 16.54 -9.59 8.30
N ARG A 223 16.47 -9.79 6.99
CA ARG A 223 17.41 -10.68 6.27
C ARG A 223 18.86 -10.23 6.42
N VAL A 224 19.11 -8.92 6.32
CA VAL A 224 20.46 -8.37 6.47
C VAL A 224 20.96 -8.52 7.90
N CYS A 225 20.11 -8.27 8.90
CA CYS A 225 20.45 -8.48 10.31
C CYS A 225 20.78 -9.95 10.59
N GLU A 226 19.97 -10.88 10.10
CA GLU A 226 20.22 -12.32 10.25
C GLU A 226 21.56 -12.74 9.65
N LYS A 227 21.88 -12.32 8.42
CA LYS A 227 23.19 -12.58 7.78
C LYS A 227 24.37 -12.03 8.56
N ARG A 228 24.18 -10.94 9.32
CA ARG A 228 25.21 -10.31 10.16
C ARG A 228 25.24 -10.85 11.59
N GLY A 229 24.35 -11.78 11.94
CA GLY A 229 24.20 -12.31 13.29
C GLY A 229 23.63 -11.30 14.30
N LEU A 230 23.01 -10.21 13.83
CA LEU A 230 22.33 -9.21 14.65
C LEU A 230 20.92 -9.68 14.97
N LYS A 231 20.57 -9.63 16.25
CA LYS A 231 19.22 -10.00 16.73
C LYS A 231 18.33 -8.76 16.72
N VAL A 232 17.34 -8.78 15.83
CA VAL A 232 16.29 -7.73 15.78
C VAL A 232 15.56 -7.68 17.13
N GLY A 233 15.27 -6.47 17.61
CA GLY A 233 14.64 -6.22 18.91
C GLY A 233 15.59 -6.31 20.10
N LYS A 234 16.89 -6.67 19.87
CA LYS A 234 17.91 -6.77 20.94
C LYS A 234 19.18 -5.99 20.59
N ASP A 235 19.85 -6.40 19.50
CA ASP A 235 21.10 -5.77 19.07
C ASP A 235 20.83 -4.54 18.19
N ILE A 236 19.71 -4.57 17.47
CA ILE A 236 19.21 -3.47 16.64
C ILE A 236 17.69 -3.49 16.63
N LEU A 237 17.08 -2.31 16.74
CA LEU A 237 15.62 -2.15 16.67
C LEU A 237 15.20 -1.87 15.23
N ILE A 238 14.07 -2.45 14.80
CA ILE A 238 13.52 -2.24 13.47
C ILE A 238 12.07 -1.79 13.58
N THR A 239 11.70 -0.76 12.80
CA THR A 239 10.31 -0.33 12.66
C THR A 239 9.96 -0.17 11.20
N GLY A 240 8.70 -0.48 10.86
CA GLY A 240 8.15 -0.36 9.52
C GLY A 240 7.06 0.70 9.40
N PHE A 241 6.35 0.64 8.27
CA PHE A 241 5.18 1.44 7.98
C PHE A 241 4.29 0.63 7.03
N ASP A 242 3.00 0.51 7.25
CA ASP A 242 1.87 -0.05 6.51
C ASP A 242 1.05 -1.04 7.34
N ASP A 243 1.65 -1.76 8.28
CA ASP A 243 1.08 -2.89 9.03
C ASP A 243 0.50 -3.97 8.11
N CYS A 244 1.29 -4.34 7.10
CA CYS A 244 0.89 -5.39 6.19
C CYS A 244 0.77 -6.75 6.90
N GLU A 245 -0.02 -7.67 6.35
CA GLU A 245 -0.34 -8.97 6.96
C GLU A 245 0.89 -9.76 7.44
N ARG A 246 2.02 -9.66 6.69
CA ARG A 246 3.28 -10.32 7.02
C ARG A 246 3.97 -9.74 8.26
N ALA A 247 3.72 -8.46 8.60
CA ALA A 247 4.40 -7.76 9.69
C ALA A 247 4.22 -8.46 11.05
N SER A 248 3.02 -8.94 11.34
CA SER A 248 2.71 -9.68 12.57
C SER A 248 3.29 -11.09 12.61
N GLY A 249 3.63 -11.65 11.45
CA GLY A 249 4.22 -13.01 11.32
C GLY A 249 5.75 -13.04 11.28
N MET A 250 6.40 -11.88 11.36
CA MET A 250 7.86 -11.82 11.45
C MET A 250 8.36 -12.34 12.80
N GLU A 251 9.63 -12.70 12.88
CA GLU A 251 10.27 -13.13 14.12
C GLU A 251 11.54 -12.30 14.39
N PRO A 252 11.49 -11.41 15.40
CA PRO A 252 10.30 -11.03 16.19
C PRO A 252 9.25 -10.25 15.36
N PRO A 253 7.97 -10.19 15.82
CA PRO A 253 6.92 -9.44 15.12
C PRO A 253 7.29 -7.97 14.93
N LEU A 254 7.00 -7.42 13.71
CA LEU A 254 7.43 -6.07 13.31
C LEU A 254 6.56 -5.00 13.96
N THR A 255 7.20 -4.08 14.69
CA THR A 255 6.61 -2.79 15.10
C THR A 255 6.49 -1.90 13.89
N THR A 256 5.30 -1.40 13.60
CA THR A 256 5.01 -0.67 12.37
C THR A 256 3.88 0.34 12.56
N ILE A 257 3.72 1.23 11.59
CA ILE A 257 2.57 2.13 11.52
C ILE A 257 1.45 1.49 10.72
N GLN A 258 0.30 1.36 11.33
CA GLN A 258 -0.90 0.90 10.64
C GLN A 258 -1.53 2.04 9.83
N GLN A 259 -1.65 1.82 8.54
CA GLN A 259 -2.52 2.57 7.65
C GLN A 259 -3.87 1.84 7.60
N ASP A 260 -4.95 2.49 8.02
CA ASP A 260 -6.28 1.88 7.94
C ASP A 260 -6.87 2.07 6.54
N GLY A 261 -6.51 1.17 5.62
CA GLY A 261 -7.01 1.18 4.25
C GLY A 261 -8.53 0.96 4.17
N VAL A 262 -9.10 0.18 5.09
CA VAL A 262 -10.54 -0.04 5.18
C VAL A 262 -11.26 1.26 5.55
N LEU A 263 -10.74 1.97 6.57
CA LEU A 263 -11.27 3.28 6.96
C LEU A 263 -11.16 4.28 5.81
N MET A 264 -10.01 4.34 5.13
CA MET A 264 -9.80 5.24 4.00
C MET A 264 -10.81 4.97 2.87
N GLY A 265 -11.03 3.71 2.51
CA GLY A 265 -12.02 3.31 1.52
C GLY A 265 -13.45 3.69 1.92
N ARG A 266 -13.82 3.48 3.19
CA ARG A 266 -15.12 3.91 3.72
C ARG A 266 -15.30 5.43 3.66
N MET A 267 -14.31 6.17 4.15
CA MET A 267 -14.32 7.64 4.13
C MET A 267 -14.48 8.17 2.71
N ALA A 268 -13.82 7.55 1.72
CA ALA A 268 -13.93 7.97 0.32
C ALA A 268 -15.37 7.92 -0.20
N VAL A 269 -16.10 6.87 0.16
CA VAL A 269 -17.50 6.71 -0.26
C VAL A 269 -18.40 7.73 0.45
N TYR A 270 -18.25 7.90 1.77
CA TYR A 270 -19.03 8.88 2.53
C TYR A 270 -18.76 10.30 2.04
N ASP A 271 -17.49 10.67 1.85
CA ASP A 271 -17.09 11.98 1.35
C ASP A 271 -17.64 12.24 -0.07
N LEU A 272 -17.64 11.22 -0.93
CA LEU A 272 -18.18 11.35 -2.27
C LEU A 272 -19.69 11.56 -2.25
N VAL A 273 -20.42 10.79 -1.44
CA VAL A 273 -21.87 10.94 -1.29
C VAL A 273 -22.22 12.31 -0.72
N ASP A 274 -21.51 12.77 0.32
CA ASP A 274 -21.68 14.11 0.88
C ASP A 274 -21.49 15.19 -0.19
N LYS A 275 -20.50 15.03 -1.05
CA LYS A 275 -20.24 15.95 -2.17
C LYS A 275 -21.35 15.89 -3.23
N LEU A 276 -21.87 14.71 -3.55
CA LEU A 276 -23.00 14.53 -4.48
C LEU A 276 -24.31 15.14 -3.92
N ASP A 277 -24.45 15.15 -2.60
CA ASP A 277 -25.56 15.79 -1.88
C ASP A 277 -25.37 17.31 -1.72
N GLY A 278 -24.29 17.89 -2.31
CA GLY A 278 -24.01 19.33 -2.31
C GLY A 278 -23.33 19.87 -1.06
N LYS A 279 -22.82 18.98 -0.18
CA LYS A 279 -22.03 19.38 0.98
C LYS A 279 -20.63 19.81 0.58
N ASN A 280 -20.03 20.71 1.33
CA ASN A 280 -18.64 21.10 1.14
C ASN A 280 -17.71 20.08 1.79
N VAL A 281 -16.96 19.34 1.00
CA VAL A 281 -15.99 18.34 1.45
C VAL A 281 -14.58 18.83 1.11
N LEU A 282 -13.68 18.77 2.10
CA LEU A 282 -12.30 19.23 1.98
C LEU A 282 -11.33 18.04 2.00
N SER A 283 -10.18 18.23 1.34
CA SER A 283 -9.06 17.29 1.45
C SER A 283 -8.59 17.17 2.88
N ARG A 284 -8.31 15.95 3.33
CA ARG A 284 -7.89 15.67 4.72
C ARG A 284 -6.96 14.47 4.82
N ARG A 285 -6.28 14.38 5.96
CA ARG A 285 -5.45 13.25 6.32
C ARG A 285 -6.27 12.20 7.05
N VAL A 286 -6.01 10.94 6.74
CA VAL A 286 -6.55 9.79 7.47
C VAL A 286 -5.54 9.45 8.56
N PRO A 287 -5.98 9.41 9.84
CA PRO A 287 -5.08 9.14 10.95
C PRO A 287 -4.48 7.73 10.85
N VAL A 288 -3.31 7.60 11.45
CA VAL A 288 -2.58 6.34 11.54
C VAL A 288 -2.33 5.98 13.00
N SER A 289 -1.97 4.73 13.28
CA SER A 289 -1.63 4.28 14.62
C SER A 289 -0.33 3.49 14.64
N LEU A 290 0.40 3.55 15.79
CA LEU A 290 1.59 2.74 16.01
C LEU A 290 1.18 1.38 16.56
N CYS A 291 1.50 0.32 15.84
CA CYS A 291 1.39 -1.07 16.28
C CYS A 291 2.71 -1.49 16.91
N VAL A 292 2.81 -1.37 18.24
CA VAL A 292 4.00 -1.78 18.98
C VAL A 292 4.03 -3.30 19.06
N ARG A 293 5.15 -3.88 18.60
CA ARG A 293 5.47 -5.32 18.70
C ARG A 293 6.92 -5.51 19.20
N GLU A 294 7.50 -6.66 18.97
CA GLU A 294 8.79 -7.00 19.60
C GLU A 294 10.02 -6.48 18.85
N SER A 295 9.91 -6.11 17.59
CA SER A 295 11.07 -5.66 16.78
C SER A 295 11.70 -4.34 17.24
N CYS A 296 10.97 -3.55 18.03
CA CYS A 296 11.50 -2.36 18.68
C CYS A 296 12.10 -2.64 20.06
N GLY A 297 12.15 -3.89 20.49
CA GLY A 297 12.66 -4.28 21.82
C GLY A 297 11.60 -4.29 22.93
N CYS A 298 10.37 -3.88 22.64
CA CYS A 298 9.25 -4.09 23.56
C CYS A 298 8.96 -5.58 23.67
N GLN A 299 8.61 -6.03 24.87
CA GLN A 299 8.02 -7.34 25.03
C GLN A 299 6.53 -7.23 24.72
N GLU A 300 5.97 -8.22 24.05
CA GLU A 300 4.53 -8.30 23.92
C GLU A 300 3.96 -8.23 25.34
N GLN A 301 3.22 -7.18 25.65
CA GLN A 301 2.44 -7.15 26.86
C GLN A 301 1.30 -8.17 26.64
N LEU A 302 1.64 -9.43 26.89
CA LEU A 302 0.58 -10.40 27.15
C LEU A 302 -0.24 -9.77 28.27
N PRO A 303 -1.56 -9.57 28.10
CA PRO A 303 -2.38 -9.13 29.21
C PRO A 303 -2.06 -10.05 30.37
N GLU A 304 -1.73 -9.49 31.55
CA GLU A 304 -1.47 -10.28 32.75
C GLU A 304 -2.57 -11.32 32.83
N ILE A 305 -2.23 -12.53 32.44
CA ILE A 305 -3.12 -13.66 32.59
C ILE A 305 -3.15 -13.89 34.09
N GLN A 306 -4.11 -13.25 34.76
CA GLN A 306 -4.54 -13.75 36.05
C GLN A 306 -4.75 -15.24 35.82
N ASN A 307 -3.94 -16.08 36.42
CA ASN A 307 -3.79 -17.54 36.37
C ASN A 307 -5.08 -18.34 36.07
N THR A 308 -5.82 -18.00 35.06
CA THR A 308 -6.76 -18.87 34.39
C THR A 308 -5.99 -19.50 33.25
N PRO A 309 -5.87 -20.82 33.18
CA PRO A 309 -5.26 -21.45 32.02
C PRO A 309 -6.04 -20.98 30.80
N VAL A 310 -5.43 -20.06 30.03
CA VAL A 310 -5.91 -19.77 28.68
C VAL A 310 -5.97 -21.13 28.04
N SER A 311 -7.19 -21.59 27.88
CA SER A 311 -7.43 -22.99 27.67
C SER A 311 -6.68 -23.34 26.40
N LEU A 312 -6.01 -24.48 26.41
CA LEU A 312 -5.45 -25.13 25.23
C LEU A 312 -6.43 -25.01 24.04
N THR A 313 -7.69 -24.91 24.32
CA THR A 313 -8.82 -24.62 23.43
C THR A 313 -8.69 -23.29 22.68
N GLU A 314 -8.27 -22.18 23.32
CA GLU A 314 -8.09 -20.87 22.63
C GLU A 314 -6.86 -20.87 21.73
N GLN A 315 -5.78 -21.52 22.16
CA GLN A 315 -4.61 -21.70 21.29
C GLN A 315 -4.94 -22.58 20.09
N ILE A 316 -5.71 -23.64 20.29
CA ILE A 316 -6.21 -24.51 19.22
C ILE A 316 -7.15 -23.72 18.29
N HIS A 317 -8.03 -22.86 18.81
CA HIS A 317 -8.89 -22.00 17.99
C HIS A 317 -8.10 -20.99 17.16
N LYS A 318 -7.06 -20.36 17.75
CA LYS A 318 -6.17 -19.43 17.02
C LYS A 318 -5.40 -20.16 15.90
N LEU A 319 -4.84 -21.34 16.22
CA LEU A 319 -4.13 -22.17 15.24
C LEU A 319 -5.06 -22.66 14.13
N ASN A 320 -6.26 -23.14 14.45
CA ASN A 320 -7.25 -23.57 13.48
C ASN A 320 -7.70 -22.44 12.57
N ARG A 321 -7.84 -21.20 13.10
CA ARG A 321 -8.14 -20.03 12.30
C ARG A 321 -7.04 -19.69 11.31
N THR A 322 -5.77 -19.76 11.76
CA THR A 322 -4.59 -19.58 10.89
C THR A 322 -4.54 -20.64 9.81
N ILE A 323 -4.71 -21.92 10.15
CA ILE A 323 -4.74 -23.03 9.19
C ILE A 323 -5.89 -22.86 8.18
N THR A 324 -7.05 -22.39 8.62
CA THR A 324 -8.21 -22.16 7.74
C THR A 324 -7.92 -21.03 6.76
N ASN A 325 -7.30 -19.95 7.21
CA ASN A 325 -6.90 -18.83 6.35
C ASN A 325 -5.85 -19.27 5.31
N MET A 326 -4.81 -19.99 5.74
CA MET A 326 -3.81 -20.57 4.82
C MET A 326 -4.43 -21.51 3.78
N LYS A 327 -5.41 -22.34 4.16
CA LYS A 327 -6.15 -23.20 3.23
C LYS A 327 -6.96 -22.40 2.22
N LEU A 328 -7.63 -21.32 2.64
CA LEU A 328 -8.39 -20.43 1.75
C LEU A 328 -7.46 -19.72 0.76
N GLU A 329 -6.27 -19.30 1.20
CA GLU A 329 -5.26 -18.70 0.34
C GLU A 329 -4.73 -19.72 -0.69
N LEU A 330 -4.44 -20.93 -0.26
CA LEU A 330 -3.99 -22.00 -1.16
C LEU A 330 -5.05 -22.33 -2.21
N ILE A 331 -6.32 -22.42 -1.82
CA ILE A 331 -7.45 -22.62 -2.75
C ILE A 331 -7.57 -21.42 -3.72
N SER A 332 -7.41 -20.21 -3.23
CA SER A 332 -7.42 -18.99 -4.05
C SER A 332 -6.26 -18.99 -5.06
N PHE A 333 -5.06 -19.38 -4.63
CA PHE A 333 -3.89 -19.53 -5.49
C PHE A 333 -4.09 -20.61 -6.56
N GLN A 334 -4.60 -21.79 -6.17
CA GLN A 334 -4.91 -22.89 -7.11
C GLN A 334 -5.97 -22.48 -8.13
N ARG A 335 -7.03 -21.75 -7.73
CA ARG A 335 -8.06 -21.24 -8.66
C ARG A 335 -7.47 -20.24 -9.65
N ARG A 336 -6.59 -19.33 -9.20
CA ARG A 336 -5.91 -18.37 -10.08
C ARG A 336 -4.98 -19.06 -11.07
N SER A 337 -4.19 -20.03 -10.60
CA SER A 337 -3.31 -20.83 -11.44
C SER A 337 -4.09 -21.64 -12.49
N TRP A 338 -5.23 -22.23 -12.08
CA TRP A 338 -6.12 -22.93 -13.01
C TRP A 338 -6.73 -21.98 -14.05
N PHE A 339 -7.18 -20.79 -13.62
CA PHE A 339 -7.75 -19.79 -14.51
C PHE A 339 -6.73 -19.32 -15.55
N ILE A 340 -5.51 -19.00 -15.13
CA ILE A 340 -4.41 -18.60 -16.03
C ILE A 340 -4.08 -19.74 -17.01
N SER A 341 -4.00 -20.98 -16.53
CA SER A 341 -3.73 -22.14 -17.38
C SER A 341 -4.88 -22.46 -18.35
N SER A 342 -6.12 -22.18 -17.95
CA SER A 342 -7.29 -22.31 -18.81
C SER A 342 -7.34 -21.21 -19.87
N LEU A 343 -7.03 -19.97 -19.49
CA LEU A 343 -6.95 -18.85 -20.42
C LEU A 343 -5.82 -19.04 -21.46
N ALA A 344 -4.64 -19.50 -21.00
CA ALA A 344 -3.53 -19.79 -21.89
C ALA A 344 -3.85 -20.91 -22.88
N ARG A 345 -4.60 -21.95 -22.45
CA ARG A 345 -5.10 -23.00 -23.36
C ARG A 345 -6.08 -22.46 -24.37
N SER A 346 -7.08 -21.67 -23.93
CA SER A 346 -8.07 -21.07 -24.84
C SER A 346 -7.43 -20.13 -25.86
N LEU A 347 -6.40 -19.38 -25.46
CA LEU A 347 -5.64 -18.53 -26.38
C LEU A 347 -4.84 -19.37 -27.38
N ASN A 348 -4.24 -20.49 -26.93
CA ASN A 348 -3.51 -21.37 -27.82
C ASN A 348 -4.44 -22.06 -28.83
N ASP A 349 -5.61 -22.50 -28.38
CA ASP A 349 -6.64 -23.10 -29.24
C ASP A 349 -7.13 -22.07 -30.29
N CYS A 350 -7.38 -20.80 -29.89
CA CYS A 350 -7.72 -19.73 -30.83
C CYS A 350 -6.61 -19.43 -31.85
N MET A 351 -5.34 -19.47 -31.41
CA MET A 351 -4.20 -19.26 -32.31
C MET A 351 -3.99 -20.42 -33.29
N GLU A 352 -4.26 -21.65 -32.88
CA GLU A 352 -4.22 -22.82 -33.77
C GLU A 352 -5.32 -22.75 -34.84
N ASP A 353 -6.52 -22.32 -34.47
CA ASP A 353 -7.63 -22.14 -35.41
C ASP A 353 -7.36 -20.99 -36.42
N GLU A 354 -6.80 -19.86 -35.98
CA GLU A 354 -6.38 -18.77 -36.87
C GLU A 354 -5.23 -19.19 -37.79
N TYR A 355 -4.29 -19.97 -37.30
CA TYR A 355 -3.17 -20.49 -38.09
C TYR A 355 -3.65 -21.51 -39.13
N ALA A 356 -4.59 -22.38 -38.78
CA ALA A 356 -5.23 -23.33 -39.69
C ALA A 356 -6.01 -22.58 -40.79
N PHE A 357 -6.76 -21.52 -40.44
CA PHE A 357 -7.49 -20.68 -41.38
C PHE A 357 -6.56 -19.94 -42.37
N LEU A 358 -5.42 -19.42 -41.85
CA LEU A 358 -4.41 -18.77 -42.72
C LEU A 358 -3.72 -19.75 -43.67
N LEU A 359 -3.41 -20.98 -43.19
CA LEU A 359 -2.85 -22.04 -44.06
C LEU A 359 -3.83 -22.45 -45.16
N GLU A 360 -5.11 -22.62 -44.85
CA GLU A 360 -6.16 -22.94 -45.82
C GLU A 360 -6.40 -21.82 -46.83
N ALA A 361 -6.26 -20.54 -46.40
CA ALA A 361 -6.35 -19.35 -47.28
C ALA A 361 -5.09 -19.18 -48.16
N MET A 362 -3.96 -19.77 -47.84
CA MET A 362 -2.72 -19.73 -48.64
C MET A 362 -2.64 -20.91 -49.66
N GLU A 363 -3.40 -21.96 -49.43
CA GLU A 363 -3.47 -23.13 -50.37
C GLU A 363 -4.53 -23.00 -51.46
N ASN A 364 -5.44 -22.01 -51.34
CA ASN A 364 -6.45 -21.67 -52.35
C ASN A 364 -6.07 -20.37 -53.12
#